data_005138176a85c9fe5f48ac235f8aac43
#
_entry.id   005138176a85c9fe5f48ac235f8aac43
#
_cell.length_a   1.000
_cell.length_b   1.000
_cell.length_c   1.000
_cell.angle_alpha   90.00
_cell.angle_beta   90.00
_cell.angle_gamma   90.00
#
_symmetry.space_group_name_H-M   'P 1'
#
loop_
_entity.id
_entity.type
_entity.pdbx_description
1 polymer ?
#
loop_
_entity_poly.entity_id
_entity_poly.type
_entity_poly.pdbx_seq_one_letter_code
_entity_poly.pdbx_strand_id
1 'polypeptide(L)'
;PGLRLRTPKVGRSLPKVVSHESLATIFDLLSAKAVSDNPMGLRDKAIVELLYATGARVSEIASLSTDDIDSSRQLLRVMGKGSKQRMVPYGQPAADALEQWMSVGRPQLLNEKSRSDLFLNSKGSRVGVRQIYSVVADLLASTPGGAAGPHSLRHSAATHLLDGGADLRAVQELL
;
A
#
# COMPACT_ATOMS: atom_id res chain seq x y z
N PRO A 1 -22.02 39.60 25.79
CA PRO A 1 -22.45 38.37 25.22
C PRO A 1 -21.34 37.78 24.40
N GLY A 2 -20.62 36.84 25.02
CA GLY A 2 -19.44 36.26 24.45
C GLY A 2 -19.79 35.46 23.23
N LEU A 3 -19.20 35.82 22.13
CA LEU A 3 -18.95 34.92 21.04
C LEU A 3 -18.20 33.71 21.61
N ARG A 4 -18.95 32.68 21.95
CA ARG A 4 -18.36 31.39 22.20
C ARG A 4 -17.79 30.93 20.86
N LEU A 5 -16.52 31.17 20.65
CA LEU A 5 -15.75 30.46 19.71
C LEU A 5 -15.95 28.99 20.03
N ARG A 6 -16.82 28.33 19.26
CA ARG A 6 -16.88 26.88 19.26
C ARG A 6 -15.52 26.43 18.81
N THR A 7 -14.76 25.96 19.76
CA THR A 7 -13.62 25.11 19.42
C THR A 7 -14.11 24.11 18.38
N PRO A 8 -13.51 24.06 17.20
CA PRO A 8 -13.92 23.06 16.23
C PRO A 8 -13.86 21.71 16.93
N LYS A 9 -14.97 20.99 16.89
CA LYS A 9 -14.99 19.64 17.39
C LYS A 9 -13.81 18.92 16.76
N VAL A 10 -12.86 18.51 17.59
CA VAL A 10 -11.74 17.66 17.20
C VAL A 10 -12.32 16.27 16.88
N GLY A 11 -13.25 16.21 15.94
CA GLY A 11 -13.89 14.98 15.52
C GLY A 11 -13.37 14.46 14.18
N ARG A 12 -12.46 15.19 13.58
CA ARG A 12 -11.75 14.76 12.39
C ARG A 12 -10.27 14.95 12.65
N SER A 13 -9.68 13.96 13.32
CA SER A 13 -8.24 13.87 13.34
C SER A 13 -7.76 13.80 11.90
N LEU A 14 -6.95 14.76 11.49
CA LEU A 14 -6.18 14.64 10.27
C LEU A 14 -5.44 13.31 10.29
N PRO A 15 -5.40 12.56 9.17
CA PRO A 15 -4.60 11.34 9.10
C PRO A 15 -3.20 11.64 9.62
N LYS A 16 -2.77 10.89 10.62
CA LYS A 16 -1.41 11.05 11.15
C LYS A 16 -0.44 10.62 10.06
N VAL A 17 0.49 11.50 9.74
CA VAL A 17 1.62 11.13 8.89
C VAL A 17 2.48 10.15 9.67
N VAL A 18 2.76 9.00 9.06
CA VAL A 18 3.67 8.02 9.62
C VAL A 18 5.09 8.58 9.54
N SER A 19 5.81 8.61 10.65
CA SER A 19 7.18 9.12 10.69
C SER A 19 8.13 8.23 9.89
N HIS A 20 9.27 8.78 9.48
CA HIS A 20 10.33 7.99 8.81
C HIS A 20 10.81 6.83 9.69
N GLU A 21 10.91 7.05 10.99
CA GLU A 21 11.29 6.01 11.95
C GLU A 21 10.24 4.88 12.00
N SER A 22 8.98 5.23 12.05
CA SER A 22 7.88 4.25 12.01
C SER A 22 7.82 3.49 10.69
N LEU A 23 8.06 4.16 9.57
CA LEU A 23 8.16 3.51 8.26
C LEU A 23 9.32 2.51 8.22
N ALA A 24 10.48 2.88 8.74
CA ALA A 24 11.62 1.97 8.82
C ALA A 24 11.27 0.72 9.64
N THR A 25 10.59 0.90 10.77
CA THR A 25 10.11 -0.21 11.60
C THR A 25 9.13 -1.11 10.84
N ILE A 26 8.16 -0.52 10.13
CA ILE A 26 7.20 -1.25 9.31
C ILE A 26 7.91 -2.12 8.27
N PHE A 27 8.84 -1.55 7.53
CA PHE A 27 9.56 -2.27 6.47
C PHE A 27 10.51 -3.33 7.04
N ASP A 28 11.10 -3.11 8.20
CA ASP A 28 11.89 -4.12 8.90
C ASP A 28 11.03 -5.31 9.32
N LEU A 29 9.84 -5.07 9.88
CA LEU A 29 8.88 -6.11 10.25
C LEU A 29 8.42 -6.90 9.04
N LEU A 30 8.11 -6.22 7.94
CA LEU A 30 7.71 -6.86 6.68
C LEU A 30 8.83 -7.72 6.12
N SER A 31 10.06 -7.22 6.13
CA SER A 31 11.23 -7.95 5.63
C SER A 31 11.52 -9.20 6.46
N ALA A 32 11.34 -9.12 7.77
CA ALA A 32 11.53 -10.28 8.66
C ALA A 32 10.57 -11.43 8.34
N LYS A 33 9.37 -11.13 7.87
CA LYS A 33 8.36 -12.14 7.49
C LYS A 33 8.41 -12.53 6.01
N ALA A 34 9.10 -11.77 5.18
CA ALA A 34 9.17 -11.98 3.74
C ALA A 34 10.29 -12.99 3.39
N VAL A 35 10.07 -14.22 3.79
CA VAL A 35 11.00 -15.33 3.55
C VAL A 35 10.36 -16.35 2.61
N SER A 36 11.18 -17.16 1.96
CA SER A 36 10.76 -18.03 0.86
C SER A 36 9.67 -19.05 1.22
N ASP A 37 9.63 -19.49 2.47
CA ASP A 37 8.61 -20.44 2.97
C ASP A 37 7.37 -19.76 3.56
N ASN A 38 7.29 -18.44 3.47
CA ASN A 38 6.16 -17.67 3.96
C ASN A 38 5.55 -16.82 2.83
N PRO A 39 4.70 -17.40 1.97
CA PRO A 39 4.12 -16.67 0.85
C PRO A 39 3.27 -15.48 1.27
N MET A 40 2.60 -15.57 2.43
CA MET A 40 1.81 -14.45 2.95
C MET A 40 2.69 -13.27 3.36
N GLY A 41 3.86 -13.54 3.91
CA GLY A 41 4.84 -12.49 4.24
C GLY A 41 5.40 -11.81 3.00
N LEU A 42 5.69 -12.56 1.96
CA LEU A 42 6.13 -12.02 0.67
C LEU A 42 5.04 -11.17 0.02
N ARG A 43 3.78 -11.61 0.11
CA ARG A 43 2.62 -10.87 -0.37
C ARG A 43 2.46 -9.54 0.35
N ASP A 44 2.47 -9.57 1.68
CA ASP A 44 2.23 -8.39 2.51
C ASP A 44 3.31 -7.34 2.29
N LYS A 45 4.55 -7.74 2.14
CA LYS A 45 5.64 -6.82 1.81
C LYS A 45 5.42 -6.16 0.46
N ALA A 46 5.05 -6.91 -0.56
CA ALA A 46 4.78 -6.35 -1.88
C ALA A 46 3.61 -5.38 -1.87
N ILE A 47 2.51 -5.72 -1.17
CA ILE A 47 1.34 -4.85 -1.04
C ILE A 47 1.71 -3.52 -0.37
N VAL A 48 2.38 -3.57 0.77
CA VAL A 48 2.72 -2.36 1.54
C VAL A 48 3.72 -1.49 0.78
N GLU A 49 4.72 -2.10 0.16
CA GLU A 49 5.66 -1.39 -0.70
C GLU A 49 4.94 -0.65 -1.85
N LEU A 50 3.98 -1.29 -2.51
CA LEU A 50 3.21 -0.67 -3.58
C LEU A 50 2.30 0.44 -3.05
N LEU A 51 1.62 0.23 -1.94
CA LEU A 51 0.77 1.27 -1.32
C LEU A 51 1.59 2.52 -1.01
N TYR A 52 2.76 2.35 -0.43
CA TYR A 52 3.65 3.46 -0.09
C TYR A 52 4.25 4.12 -1.34
N ALA A 53 4.73 3.33 -2.28
CA ALA A 53 5.40 3.83 -3.48
C ALA A 53 4.46 4.57 -4.42
N THR A 54 3.21 4.14 -4.53
CA THR A 54 2.26 4.65 -5.53
C THR A 54 1.21 5.59 -4.96
N GLY A 55 0.94 5.52 -3.67
CA GLY A 55 -0.19 6.22 -3.07
C GLY A 55 -1.55 5.74 -3.55
N ALA A 56 -1.62 4.56 -4.15
CA ALA A 56 -2.86 3.97 -4.63
C ALA A 56 -3.79 3.60 -3.46
N ARG A 57 -5.08 3.50 -3.77
CA ARG A 57 -6.08 3.04 -2.80
C ARG A 57 -5.97 1.53 -2.59
N VAL A 58 -6.34 1.07 -1.41
CA VAL A 58 -6.33 -0.36 -1.07
C VAL A 58 -7.15 -1.17 -2.08
N SER A 59 -8.33 -0.68 -2.46
CA SER A 59 -9.18 -1.34 -3.45
C SER A 59 -8.52 -1.45 -4.82
N GLU A 60 -7.73 -0.46 -5.20
CA GLU A 60 -6.97 -0.46 -6.45
C GLU A 60 -5.88 -1.53 -6.44
N ILE A 61 -5.16 -1.65 -5.33
CA ILE A 61 -4.13 -2.67 -5.15
C ILE A 61 -4.74 -4.08 -5.09
N ALA A 62 -5.85 -4.25 -4.36
CA ALA A 62 -6.52 -5.54 -4.24
C ALA A 62 -7.05 -6.07 -5.58
N SER A 63 -7.43 -5.18 -6.49
CA SER A 63 -8.02 -5.55 -7.79
C SER A 63 -7.00 -5.70 -8.91
N LEU A 64 -5.70 -5.56 -8.63
CA LEU A 64 -4.67 -5.68 -9.65
C LEU A 64 -4.62 -7.08 -10.27
N SER A 65 -4.42 -7.10 -11.58
CA SER A 65 -4.07 -8.29 -12.34
C SER A 65 -2.56 -8.34 -12.59
N THR A 66 -2.03 -9.51 -12.82
CA THR A 66 -0.63 -9.67 -13.25
C THR A 66 -0.32 -8.90 -14.53
N ASP A 67 -1.34 -8.68 -15.38
CA ASP A 67 -1.21 -7.91 -16.62
C ASP A 67 -1.09 -6.39 -16.38
N ASP A 68 -1.39 -5.93 -15.18
CA ASP A 68 -1.32 -4.51 -14.82
C ASP A 68 0.09 -4.04 -14.49
N ILE A 69 1.06 -4.95 -14.48
CA ILE A 69 2.45 -4.65 -14.12
C ILE A 69 3.33 -4.65 -15.37
N ASP A 70 3.99 -3.52 -15.58
CA ASP A 70 5.10 -3.42 -16.53
C ASP A 70 6.41 -3.38 -15.74
N SER A 71 7.00 -4.55 -15.52
CA SER A 71 8.21 -4.67 -14.71
C SER A 71 9.43 -4.04 -15.37
N SER A 72 9.46 -3.98 -16.68
CA SER A 72 10.59 -3.37 -17.41
C SER A 72 10.64 -1.85 -17.23
N ARG A 73 9.49 -1.22 -17.16
CA ARG A 73 9.35 0.23 -16.95
C ARG A 73 9.08 0.59 -15.50
N GLN A 74 8.83 -0.39 -14.64
CA GLN A 74 8.38 -0.20 -13.26
C GLN A 74 7.13 0.70 -13.19
N LEU A 75 6.14 0.36 -14.01
CA LEU A 75 4.86 1.05 -14.06
C LEU A 75 3.72 0.11 -13.67
N LEU A 76 2.76 0.65 -12.94
CA LEU A 76 1.57 -0.04 -12.49
C LEU A 76 0.35 0.61 -13.15
N ARG A 77 -0.49 -0.19 -13.80
CA ARG A 77 -1.76 0.27 -14.33
C ARG A 77 -2.83 0.17 -13.25
N VAL A 78 -3.39 1.31 -12.87
CA VAL A 78 -4.40 1.40 -11.82
C VAL A 78 -5.70 1.89 -12.41
N MET A 79 -6.81 1.26 -12.04
CA MET A 79 -8.15 1.63 -12.45
C MET A 79 -8.75 2.54 -11.39
N GLY A 80 -8.94 3.82 -11.72
CA GLY A 80 -9.58 4.80 -10.85
C GLY A 80 -11.08 4.90 -11.04
N LYS A 81 -11.69 5.93 -10.44
CA LYS A 81 -13.11 6.26 -10.59
C LYS A 81 -13.49 6.43 -12.07
N GLY A 82 -14.65 5.86 -12.45
CA GLY A 82 -15.19 5.99 -13.80
C GLY A 82 -14.41 5.22 -14.86
N SER A 83 -13.76 4.12 -14.47
CA SER A 83 -12.98 3.26 -15.35
C SER A 83 -11.79 3.97 -16.03
N LYS A 84 -11.32 5.07 -15.44
CA LYS A 84 -10.12 5.75 -15.92
C LYS A 84 -8.88 5.02 -15.49
N GLN A 85 -8.11 4.56 -16.45
CA GLN A 85 -6.80 3.95 -16.21
C GLN A 85 -5.74 5.05 -16.05
N ARG A 86 -4.82 4.83 -15.11
CA ARG A 86 -3.62 5.63 -15.00
C ARG A 86 -2.41 4.73 -14.78
N MET A 87 -1.28 5.15 -15.31
CA MET A 87 -0.01 4.47 -15.10
C MET A 87 0.73 5.18 -13.97
N VAL A 88 1.14 4.42 -12.96
CA VAL A 88 1.82 4.96 -11.78
C VAL A 88 3.18 4.30 -11.65
N PRO A 89 4.27 5.08 -11.55
CA PRO A 89 5.59 4.50 -11.33
C PRO A 89 5.72 3.98 -9.90
N TYR A 90 6.51 2.93 -9.74
CA TYR A 90 6.94 2.43 -8.45
C TYR A 90 8.46 2.29 -8.44
N GLY A 91 9.08 2.49 -7.29
CA GLY A 91 10.53 2.47 -7.18
C GLY A 91 11.10 1.06 -7.02
N GLN A 92 12.41 0.99 -6.88
CA GLN A 92 13.16 -0.28 -6.79
C GLN A 92 12.75 -1.13 -5.58
N PRO A 93 12.51 -0.59 -4.37
CA PRO A 93 12.06 -1.43 -3.24
C PRO A 93 10.75 -2.17 -3.53
N ALA A 94 9.79 -1.50 -4.16
CA ALA A 94 8.53 -2.13 -4.57
C ALA A 94 8.76 -3.15 -5.69
N ALA A 95 9.64 -2.85 -6.64
CA ALA A 95 10.00 -3.78 -7.72
C ALA A 95 10.61 -5.07 -7.17
N ASP A 96 11.52 -4.98 -6.23
CA ASP A 96 12.17 -6.13 -5.61
C ASP A 96 11.16 -7.00 -4.83
N ALA A 97 10.31 -6.36 -4.04
CA ALA A 97 9.28 -7.05 -3.27
C ALA A 97 8.27 -7.76 -4.18
N LEU A 98 7.89 -7.09 -5.26
CA LEU A 98 6.94 -7.62 -6.24
C LEU A 98 7.54 -8.80 -7.01
N GLU A 99 8.80 -8.74 -7.39
CA GLU A 99 9.51 -9.83 -8.03
C GLU A 99 9.55 -11.07 -7.15
N GLN A 100 9.90 -10.93 -5.89
CA GLN A 100 9.91 -12.03 -4.92
C GLN A 100 8.52 -12.63 -4.73
N TRP A 101 7.50 -11.79 -4.66
CA TRP A 101 6.12 -12.27 -4.61
C TRP A 101 5.75 -13.07 -5.85
N MET A 102 6.02 -12.54 -7.04
CA MET A 102 5.66 -13.18 -8.30
C MET A 102 6.42 -14.47 -8.54
N SER A 103 7.70 -14.53 -8.20
CA SER A 103 8.55 -15.69 -8.48
C SER A 103 8.55 -16.75 -7.39
N VAL A 104 8.37 -16.38 -6.14
CA VAL A 104 8.47 -17.29 -4.99
C VAL A 104 7.16 -17.43 -4.22
N GLY A 105 6.50 -16.32 -3.88
CA GLY A 105 5.32 -16.35 -3.02
C GLY A 105 4.05 -16.79 -3.73
N ARG A 106 3.69 -16.10 -4.80
CA ARG A 106 2.46 -16.35 -5.56
C ARG A 106 2.36 -17.79 -6.07
N PRO A 107 3.41 -18.41 -6.62
CA PRO A 107 3.31 -19.79 -7.07
C PRO A 107 2.93 -20.79 -5.98
N GLN A 108 3.25 -20.54 -4.72
CA GLN A 108 2.88 -21.41 -3.61
C GLN A 108 1.39 -21.40 -3.29
N LEU A 109 0.69 -20.31 -3.66
CA LEU A 109 -0.74 -20.14 -3.42
C LEU A 109 -1.58 -20.31 -4.69
N LEU A 110 -0.94 -20.38 -5.85
CA LEU A 110 -1.59 -20.39 -7.15
C LEU A 110 -2.41 -21.67 -7.34
N ASN A 111 -3.67 -21.50 -7.73
CA ASN A 111 -4.55 -22.59 -8.13
C ASN A 111 -5.56 -22.10 -9.17
N GLU A 112 -6.54 -22.93 -9.53
CA GLU A 112 -7.55 -22.60 -10.55
C GLU A 112 -8.36 -21.34 -10.23
N LYS A 113 -8.52 -21.02 -8.95
CA LYS A 113 -9.27 -19.84 -8.49
C LYS A 113 -8.48 -18.54 -8.65
N SER A 114 -7.16 -18.63 -8.80
CA SER A 114 -6.27 -17.47 -8.80
C SER A 114 -6.42 -16.62 -10.05
N ARG A 115 -6.67 -17.25 -11.19
CA ARG A 115 -6.74 -16.56 -12.49
C ARG A 115 -5.51 -15.64 -12.68
N SER A 116 -5.75 -14.42 -13.14
CA SER A 116 -4.71 -13.40 -13.27
C SER A 116 -4.63 -12.44 -12.08
N ASP A 117 -5.34 -12.71 -10.98
CA ASP A 117 -5.27 -11.87 -9.78
C ASP A 117 -3.83 -11.80 -9.26
N LEU A 118 -3.33 -10.59 -9.06
CA LEU A 118 -1.95 -10.39 -8.62
C LEU A 118 -1.75 -10.86 -7.18
N PHE A 119 -2.59 -10.36 -6.27
CA PHE A 119 -2.48 -10.68 -4.85
C PHE A 119 -3.55 -11.67 -4.43
N LEU A 120 -3.10 -12.73 -3.78
CA LEU A 120 -3.92 -13.87 -3.41
C LEU A 120 -4.05 -14.01 -1.89
N ASN A 121 -5.19 -14.53 -1.46
CA ASN A 121 -5.38 -14.99 -0.09
C ASN A 121 -4.78 -16.39 0.10
N SER A 122 -4.86 -16.93 1.31
CA SER A 122 -4.32 -18.26 1.63
C SER A 122 -4.98 -19.41 0.85
N LYS A 123 -6.14 -19.17 0.28
CA LYS A 123 -6.89 -20.16 -0.54
C LYS A 123 -6.65 -20.01 -2.03
N GLY A 124 -5.79 -19.09 -2.44
CA GLY A 124 -5.47 -18.84 -3.84
C GLY A 124 -6.46 -17.98 -4.60
N SER A 125 -7.44 -17.40 -3.92
CA SER A 125 -8.38 -16.43 -4.49
C SER A 125 -7.86 -15.01 -4.30
N ARG A 126 -8.48 -14.03 -4.96
CA ARG A 126 -8.12 -12.62 -4.81
C ARG A 126 -8.12 -12.21 -3.34
N VAL A 127 -7.09 -11.49 -2.92
CA VAL A 127 -7.02 -10.89 -1.58
C VAL A 127 -8.17 -9.89 -1.37
N GLY A 128 -8.78 -9.91 -0.19
CA GLY A 128 -9.84 -8.98 0.16
C GLY A 128 -9.29 -7.64 0.65
N VAL A 129 -10.05 -6.56 0.42
CA VAL A 129 -9.71 -5.22 0.91
C VAL A 129 -9.56 -5.21 2.43
N ARG A 130 -10.46 -5.87 3.15
CA ARG A 130 -10.41 -5.96 4.62
C ARG A 130 -9.14 -6.64 5.12
N GLN A 131 -8.66 -7.64 4.40
CA GLN A 131 -7.43 -8.33 4.75
C GLN A 131 -6.23 -7.41 4.64
N ILE A 132 -6.17 -6.59 3.59
CA ILE A 132 -5.11 -5.58 3.43
C ILE A 132 -5.19 -4.54 4.55
N TYR A 133 -6.38 -4.05 4.88
CA TYR A 133 -6.58 -3.14 6.01
C TYR A 133 -6.06 -3.73 7.32
N SER A 134 -6.35 -5.01 7.58
CA SER A 134 -5.87 -5.69 8.79
C SER A 134 -4.35 -5.78 8.83
N VAL A 135 -3.71 -6.12 7.72
CA VAL A 135 -2.26 -6.19 7.63
C VAL A 135 -1.62 -4.83 7.96
N VAL A 136 -2.11 -3.78 7.32
CA VAL A 136 -1.57 -2.43 7.52
C VAL A 136 -1.86 -1.93 8.94
N ALA A 137 -3.05 -2.16 9.46
CA ALA A 137 -3.41 -1.77 10.83
C ALA A 137 -2.52 -2.45 11.87
N ASP A 138 -2.25 -3.73 11.72
CA ASP A 138 -1.37 -4.49 12.63
C ASP A 138 0.06 -3.95 12.59
N LEU A 139 0.56 -3.63 11.40
CA LEU A 139 1.90 -3.05 11.25
C LEU A 139 1.99 -1.67 11.92
N LEU A 140 0.99 -0.83 11.72
CA LEU A 140 0.96 0.52 12.29
C LEU A 140 0.77 0.48 13.81
N ALA A 141 0.01 -0.48 14.33
CA ALA A 141 -0.15 -0.68 15.77
C ALA A 141 1.17 -1.06 16.46
N SER A 142 2.11 -1.63 15.73
CA SER A 142 3.45 -2.00 16.23
C SER A 142 4.42 -0.81 16.27
N THR A 143 4.00 0.37 15.80
CA THR A 143 4.84 1.56 15.76
C THR A 143 4.48 2.55 16.88
N PRO A 144 5.44 3.40 17.29
CA PRO A 144 5.12 4.52 18.19
C PRO A 144 4.14 5.47 17.48
N GLY A 145 3.01 5.75 18.09
CA GLY A 145 2.01 6.65 17.52
C GLY A 145 0.64 6.01 17.27
N GLY A 146 0.55 4.70 17.43
CA GLY A 146 -0.70 3.98 17.49
C GLY A 146 -1.32 3.58 16.14
N ALA A 147 -2.50 3.00 16.22
CA ALA A 147 -3.19 2.44 15.07
C ALA A 147 -3.67 3.52 14.12
N ALA A 148 -3.25 3.42 12.87
CA ALA A 148 -3.77 4.16 11.74
C ALA A 148 -4.07 3.15 10.62
N GLY A 149 -4.74 3.58 9.57
CA GLY A 149 -5.08 2.70 8.45
C GLY A 149 -4.25 2.98 7.20
N PRO A 150 -4.55 2.31 6.09
CA PRO A 150 -3.89 2.52 4.81
C PRO A 150 -3.93 3.97 4.31
N HIS A 151 -4.93 4.74 4.71
CA HIS A 151 -5.00 6.18 4.38
C HIS A 151 -3.84 6.97 4.96
N SER A 152 -3.36 6.61 6.16
CA SER A 152 -2.19 7.24 6.76
C SER A 152 -0.92 6.93 5.98
N LEU A 153 -0.78 5.72 5.48
CA LEU A 153 0.34 5.32 4.63
C LEU A 153 0.32 6.08 3.30
N ARG A 154 -0.84 6.22 2.69
CA ARG A 154 -1.04 7.00 1.46
C ARG A 154 -0.71 8.48 1.69
N HIS A 155 -1.18 9.06 2.78
CA HIS A 155 -0.89 10.44 3.15
C HIS A 155 0.61 10.65 3.40
N SER A 156 1.25 9.70 4.04
CA SER A 156 2.71 9.73 4.26
C SER A 156 3.49 9.68 2.96
N ALA A 157 3.06 8.86 1.99
CA ALA A 157 3.66 8.81 0.67
C ALA A 157 3.59 10.17 -0.03
N ALA A 158 2.43 10.82 0.00
CA ALA A 158 2.25 12.16 -0.57
C ALA A 158 3.14 13.19 0.12
N THR A 159 3.22 13.17 1.44
CA THR A 159 4.06 14.09 2.22
C THR A 159 5.55 13.89 1.90
N HIS A 160 6.01 12.65 1.83
CA HIS A 160 7.41 12.35 1.51
C HIS A 160 7.78 12.77 0.09
N LEU A 161 6.86 12.65 -0.86
CA LEU A 161 7.06 13.13 -2.21
C LEU A 161 7.20 14.66 -2.25
N LEU A 162 6.40 15.40 -1.48
CA LEU A 162 6.51 16.85 -1.35
C LEU A 162 7.85 17.26 -0.75
N ASP A 163 8.28 16.59 0.32
CA ASP A 163 9.56 16.83 0.97
C ASP A 163 10.74 16.55 0.03
N GLY A 164 10.58 15.61 -0.88
CA GLY A 164 11.55 15.31 -1.94
C GLY A 164 11.51 16.25 -3.13
N GLY A 165 10.69 17.31 -3.09
CA GLY A 165 10.59 18.31 -4.16
C GLY A 165 9.67 17.90 -5.32
N ALA A 166 8.77 16.94 -5.10
CA ALA A 166 7.80 16.57 -6.11
C ALA A 166 6.79 17.70 -6.38
N ASP A 167 6.33 17.80 -7.61
CA ASP A 167 5.31 18.76 -8.02
C ASP A 167 4.01 18.51 -7.24
N LEU A 168 3.44 19.56 -6.69
CA LEU A 168 2.17 19.52 -5.96
C LEU A 168 1.05 18.88 -6.79
N ARG A 169 1.05 19.08 -8.11
CA ARG A 169 0.08 18.49 -9.02
C ARG A 169 0.20 16.97 -9.08
N ALA A 170 1.41 16.45 -9.14
CA ALA A 170 1.67 15.01 -9.10
C ALA A 170 1.18 14.40 -7.79
N VAL A 171 1.37 15.11 -6.67
CA VAL A 171 0.89 14.69 -5.36
C VAL A 171 -0.65 14.69 -5.30
N GLN A 172 -1.30 15.67 -5.89
CA GLN A 172 -2.77 15.73 -5.96
C GLN A 172 -3.35 14.57 -6.75
N GLU A 173 -2.70 14.12 -7.80
CA GLU A 173 -3.11 12.95 -8.59
C GLU A 173 -3.01 11.65 -7.78
N LEU A 174 -2.08 11.57 -6.81
CA LEU A 174 -1.94 10.44 -5.92
C LEU A 174 -3.04 10.36 -4.85
N LEU A 175 -3.62 11.48 -4.50
CA LEU A 175 -4.67 11.57 -3.48
C LEU A 175 -6.07 11.44 -4.08
#